data_696d91114ad418bf7b54324a039d0a11
#
_entry.id   696d91114ad418bf7b54324a039d0a11
#
_cell.length_a   1.000
_cell.length_b   1.000
_cell.length_c   1.000
_cell.angle_alpha   90.00
_cell.angle_beta   90.00
_cell.angle_gamma   90.00
#
_symmetry.space_group_name_H-M   'P 1'
#
loop_
_entity.id
_entity.type
_entity.pdbx_description
1 polymer ?
#
loop_
_entity_poly.entity_id
_entity_poly.type
_entity_poly.pdbx_seq_one_letter_code
_entity_poly.pdbx_strand_id
1 'polypeptide(L)'
;MARPKKKPEYNSAEIAKQIVEAVTDAYLNPTEDTADEQGHTYLNLLAEEFSMTPIKVRKLLITSGAYETPISIAVNKLYRDGKTVKDIQKIMGLSSASVNGYLPYNKTVYKMEEATLTAERLRKYRQRKTAVEKLCAEMGLLNIDAAGETLWNTLLLFEGYPFVTAKGLRYYYSIKGNEIFFTRKEKSVTKATVHMALQTAMELQKGGVRITGPKMLGCFGASYLYPIFKRIGVIRDGDTKT
;
A
#
# COMPACT_ATOMS: atom_id res chain seq x y z
N MET A 1 -23.89 -11.42 38.90
CA MET A 1 -24.51 -10.82 37.70
C MET A 1 -23.47 -10.77 36.59
N ALA A 2 -23.72 -11.37 35.42
CA ALA A 2 -22.81 -11.30 34.29
C ALA A 2 -22.79 -9.88 33.72
N ARG A 3 -21.58 -9.33 33.46
CA ARG A 3 -21.42 -8.01 32.85
C ARG A 3 -22.14 -8.00 31.49
N PRO A 4 -23.00 -7.00 31.20
CA PRO A 4 -23.64 -6.93 29.90
C PRO A 4 -22.56 -6.85 28.80
N LYS A 5 -22.67 -7.70 27.77
CA LYS A 5 -21.78 -7.67 26.62
C LYS A 5 -21.90 -6.30 25.98
N LYS A 6 -20.83 -5.49 26.01
CA LYS A 6 -20.77 -4.23 25.25
C LYS A 6 -21.03 -4.57 23.79
N LYS A 7 -22.04 -3.93 23.18
CA LYS A 7 -22.24 -3.98 21.73
C LYS A 7 -20.94 -3.47 21.05
N PRO A 8 -20.48 -4.13 19.98
CA PRO A 8 -19.32 -3.63 19.24
C PRO A 8 -19.60 -2.17 18.79
N GLU A 9 -18.64 -1.31 19.03
CA GLU A 9 -18.68 0.10 18.58
C GLU A 9 -18.64 0.18 17.04
N TYR A 10 -18.18 -0.91 16.38
CA TYR A 10 -18.06 -1.03 14.93
C TYR A 10 -18.99 -2.09 14.37
N ASN A 11 -19.59 -1.78 13.20
CA ASN A 11 -20.25 -2.79 12.39
C ASN A 11 -19.19 -3.67 11.72
N SER A 12 -19.00 -4.88 12.24
CA SER A 12 -17.96 -5.80 11.75
C SER A 12 -18.15 -6.21 10.28
N ALA A 13 -19.37 -6.27 9.78
CA ALA A 13 -19.65 -6.59 8.39
C ALA A 13 -19.24 -5.43 7.46
N GLU A 14 -19.55 -4.21 7.87
CA GLU A 14 -19.15 -3.00 7.11
C GLU A 14 -17.62 -2.84 7.09
N ILE A 15 -16.94 -3.04 8.23
CA ILE A 15 -15.48 -3.01 8.29
C ILE A 15 -14.86 -4.11 7.42
N ALA A 16 -15.48 -5.31 7.40
CA ALA A 16 -15.02 -6.40 6.56
C ALA A 16 -15.11 -6.06 5.07
N LYS A 17 -16.21 -5.43 4.64
CA LYS A 17 -16.37 -4.93 3.27
C LYS A 17 -15.33 -3.87 2.93
N GLN A 18 -15.19 -2.87 3.78
CA GLN A 18 -14.26 -1.76 3.58
C GLN A 18 -12.79 -2.19 3.50
N ILE A 19 -12.37 -3.23 4.27
CA ILE A 19 -10.98 -3.72 4.18
C ILE A 19 -10.74 -4.49 2.87
N VAL A 20 -11.73 -5.21 2.36
CA VAL A 20 -11.64 -5.85 1.04
C VAL A 20 -11.46 -4.78 -0.04
N GLU A 21 -12.29 -3.73 -0.02
CA GLU A 21 -12.21 -2.61 -0.97
C GLU A 21 -10.86 -1.90 -0.91
N ALA A 22 -10.36 -1.57 0.29
CA ALA A 22 -9.10 -0.88 0.47
C ALA A 22 -7.88 -1.71 0.00
N VAL A 23 -7.86 -3.02 0.30
CA VAL A 23 -6.79 -3.92 -0.15
C VAL A 23 -6.84 -4.10 -1.67
N THR A 24 -8.05 -4.17 -2.25
CA THR A 24 -8.24 -4.28 -3.70
C THR A 24 -7.80 -3.01 -4.42
N ASP A 25 -8.17 -1.83 -3.91
CA ASP A 25 -7.74 -0.54 -4.46
C ASP A 25 -6.19 -0.43 -4.44
N ALA A 26 -5.55 -0.78 -3.32
CA ALA A 26 -4.09 -0.76 -3.22
C ALA A 26 -3.40 -1.82 -4.11
N TYR A 27 -4.05 -2.94 -4.40
CA TYR A 27 -3.54 -3.99 -5.28
C TYR A 27 -3.55 -3.56 -6.75
N LEU A 28 -4.63 -2.93 -7.19
CA LEU A 28 -4.85 -2.52 -8.58
C LEU A 28 -4.17 -1.20 -8.96
N ASN A 29 -3.63 -0.45 -7.98
CA ASN A 29 -2.97 0.83 -8.19
C ASN A 29 -1.51 0.81 -7.69
N PRO A 30 -0.61 -0.02 -8.30
CA PRO A 30 0.81 -0.01 -7.97
C PRO A 30 1.49 1.26 -8.47
N THR A 31 2.69 1.54 -7.94
CA THR A 31 3.69 2.35 -8.63
C THR A 31 4.60 1.43 -9.47
N GLU A 32 5.34 1.98 -10.43
CA GLU A 32 6.27 1.18 -11.26
C GLU A 32 7.23 0.31 -10.41
N ASP A 33 7.70 0.83 -9.25
CA ASP A 33 8.63 0.11 -8.37
C ASP A 33 7.93 -0.96 -7.50
N THR A 34 6.60 -0.97 -7.45
CA THR A 34 5.80 -1.90 -6.63
C THR A 34 4.92 -2.83 -7.45
N ALA A 35 4.92 -2.67 -8.78
CA ALA A 35 4.19 -3.52 -9.70
C ALA A 35 4.87 -4.88 -9.90
N ASP A 36 4.08 -5.94 -9.96
CA ASP A 36 4.48 -7.24 -10.45
C ASP A 36 4.40 -7.29 -12.00
N GLU A 37 4.71 -8.44 -12.58
CA GLU A 37 4.66 -8.66 -14.03
C GLU A 37 3.25 -8.49 -14.64
N GLN A 38 2.22 -8.57 -13.83
CA GLN A 38 0.82 -8.39 -14.22
C GLN A 38 0.33 -6.94 -14.01
N GLY A 39 1.17 -6.05 -13.51
CA GLY A 39 0.81 -4.66 -13.22
C GLY A 39 0.04 -4.47 -11.91
N HIS A 40 0.21 -5.38 -10.94
CA HIS A 40 -0.41 -5.28 -9.62
C HIS A 40 0.64 -5.08 -8.52
N THR A 41 0.24 -4.52 -7.39
CA THR A 41 1.13 -4.40 -6.22
C THR A 41 1.51 -5.77 -5.67
N TYR A 42 2.81 -6.02 -5.44
CA TYR A 42 3.28 -7.26 -4.80
C TYR A 42 2.56 -7.55 -3.49
N LEU A 43 2.06 -8.79 -3.31
CA LEU A 43 1.31 -9.22 -2.12
C LEU A 43 2.07 -8.98 -0.81
N ASN A 44 3.40 -9.13 -0.82
CA ASN A 44 4.22 -8.91 0.37
C ASN A 44 4.25 -7.44 0.80
N LEU A 45 4.23 -6.50 -0.16
CA LEU A 45 4.18 -5.07 0.13
C LEU A 45 2.82 -4.68 0.73
N LEU A 46 1.73 -5.21 0.17
CA LEU A 46 0.39 -5.03 0.72
C LEU A 46 0.26 -5.64 2.13
N ALA A 47 0.85 -6.83 2.34
CA ALA A 47 0.84 -7.47 3.64
C ALA A 47 1.51 -6.59 4.71
N GLU A 48 2.61 -5.94 4.37
CA GLU A 48 3.29 -4.99 5.25
C GLU A 48 2.49 -3.71 5.44
N GLU A 49 1.95 -3.12 4.37
CA GLU A 49 1.14 -1.89 4.43
C GLU A 49 -0.07 -2.04 5.35
N PHE A 50 -0.80 -3.15 5.18
CA PHE A 50 -1.99 -3.44 5.98
C PHE A 50 -1.69 -4.20 7.28
N SER A 51 -0.41 -4.47 7.60
CA SER A 51 0.03 -5.27 8.77
C SER A 51 -0.71 -6.62 8.85
N MET A 52 -0.76 -7.33 7.72
CA MET A 52 -1.41 -8.64 7.56
C MET A 52 -0.41 -9.67 7.06
N THR A 53 -0.81 -10.95 7.05
CA THR A 53 -0.04 -11.97 6.34
C THR A 53 -0.33 -11.95 4.84
N PRO A 54 0.62 -12.31 3.96
CA PRO A 54 0.38 -12.39 2.52
C PRO A 54 -0.78 -13.34 2.16
N ILE A 55 -0.97 -14.41 2.93
CA ILE A 55 -2.11 -15.34 2.75
C ILE A 55 -3.43 -14.61 3.03
N LYS A 56 -3.50 -13.78 4.07
CA LYS A 56 -4.72 -13.02 4.39
C LYS A 56 -5.02 -12.00 3.28
N VAL A 57 -4.02 -11.28 2.80
CA VAL A 57 -4.16 -10.36 1.66
C VAL A 57 -4.69 -11.10 0.43
N ARG A 58 -4.06 -12.20 0.02
CA ARG A 58 -4.51 -13.00 -1.12
C ARG A 58 -5.97 -13.45 -0.97
N LYS A 59 -6.38 -13.91 0.21
CA LYS A 59 -7.77 -14.32 0.45
C LYS A 59 -8.76 -13.18 0.35
N LEU A 60 -8.39 -11.96 0.79
CA LEU A 60 -9.21 -10.76 0.61
C LEU A 60 -9.37 -10.43 -0.88
N LEU A 61 -8.29 -10.50 -1.65
CA LEU A 61 -8.30 -10.25 -3.09
C LEU A 61 -9.09 -11.32 -3.87
N ILE A 62 -9.03 -12.58 -3.44
CA ILE A 62 -9.90 -13.64 -3.99
C ILE A 62 -11.37 -13.36 -3.67
N THR A 63 -11.65 -12.84 -2.48
CA THR A 63 -13.02 -12.48 -2.09
C THR A 63 -13.61 -11.34 -2.93
N SER A 64 -12.78 -10.38 -3.35
CA SER A 64 -13.18 -9.30 -4.27
C SER A 64 -13.18 -9.71 -5.75
N GLY A 65 -12.59 -10.86 -6.09
CA GLY A 65 -12.38 -11.27 -7.48
C GLY A 65 -11.18 -10.60 -8.17
N ALA A 66 -10.35 -9.85 -7.43
CA ALA A 66 -9.20 -9.16 -8.01
C ALA A 66 -7.95 -10.04 -8.17
N TYR A 67 -7.89 -11.18 -7.50
CA TYR A 67 -6.76 -12.10 -7.59
C TYR A 67 -7.17 -13.37 -8.31
N GLU A 68 -6.75 -13.49 -9.56
CA GLU A 68 -7.04 -14.62 -10.44
C GLU A 68 -5.75 -15.26 -10.95
N THR A 69 -5.51 -16.49 -10.55
CA THR A 69 -4.47 -17.36 -11.10
C THR A 69 -5.10 -18.66 -11.57
N PRO A 70 -4.49 -19.41 -12.47
CA PRO A 70 -5.04 -20.71 -12.91
C PRO A 70 -5.40 -21.63 -11.73
N ILE A 71 -4.57 -21.64 -10.69
CA ILE A 71 -4.81 -22.44 -9.47
C ILE A 71 -6.01 -21.88 -8.70
N SER A 72 -6.09 -20.55 -8.47
CA SER A 72 -7.18 -19.95 -7.71
C SER A 72 -8.51 -20.15 -8.41
N ILE A 73 -8.56 -20.00 -9.73
CA ILE A 73 -9.76 -20.23 -10.55
C ILE A 73 -10.22 -21.68 -10.44
N ALA A 74 -9.30 -22.64 -10.61
CA ALA A 74 -9.63 -24.08 -10.54
C ALA A 74 -10.13 -24.49 -9.14
N VAL A 75 -9.45 -24.05 -8.08
CA VAL A 75 -9.85 -24.33 -6.68
C VAL A 75 -11.23 -23.73 -6.38
N ASN A 76 -11.47 -22.46 -6.77
CA ASN A 76 -12.75 -21.81 -6.50
C ASN A 76 -13.89 -22.38 -7.35
N LYS A 77 -13.62 -22.86 -8.57
CA LYS A 77 -14.59 -23.57 -9.39
C LYS A 77 -15.04 -24.87 -8.72
N LEU A 78 -14.10 -25.73 -8.34
CA LEU A 78 -14.39 -26.98 -7.65
C LEU A 78 -15.15 -26.76 -6.32
N TYR A 79 -14.78 -25.70 -5.59
CA TYR A 79 -15.46 -25.36 -4.33
C TYR A 79 -16.91 -24.90 -4.56
N ARG A 80 -17.17 -24.09 -5.61
CA ARG A 80 -18.54 -23.69 -6.00
C ARG A 80 -19.36 -24.86 -6.51
N ASP A 81 -18.72 -25.85 -7.15
CA ASP A 81 -19.34 -27.10 -7.58
C ASP A 81 -19.64 -28.07 -6.40
N GLY A 82 -19.46 -27.60 -5.15
CA GLY A 82 -19.79 -28.37 -3.92
C GLY A 82 -18.73 -29.39 -3.50
N LYS A 83 -17.53 -29.38 -4.10
CA LYS A 83 -16.44 -30.28 -3.68
C LYS A 83 -15.90 -29.88 -2.32
N THR A 84 -15.62 -30.86 -1.46
CA THR A 84 -15.00 -30.63 -0.16
C THR A 84 -13.51 -30.27 -0.33
N VAL A 85 -12.91 -29.64 0.69
CA VAL A 85 -11.46 -29.37 0.69
C VAL A 85 -10.65 -30.65 0.46
N LYS A 86 -11.09 -31.79 1.00
CA LYS A 86 -10.43 -33.11 0.80
C LYS A 86 -10.50 -33.59 -0.64
N ASP A 87 -11.65 -33.35 -1.32
CA ASP A 87 -11.80 -33.73 -2.72
C ASP A 87 -10.92 -32.85 -3.61
N ILE A 88 -10.91 -31.53 -3.35
CA ILE A 88 -10.07 -30.57 -4.07
C ILE A 88 -8.59 -30.90 -3.92
N GLN A 89 -8.16 -31.30 -2.70
CA GLN A 89 -6.79 -31.77 -2.46
C GLN A 89 -6.42 -32.93 -3.39
N LYS A 90 -7.30 -33.95 -3.47
CA LYS A 90 -7.07 -35.13 -4.31
C LYS A 90 -7.04 -34.78 -5.80
N ILE A 91 -7.98 -33.94 -6.25
CA ILE A 91 -8.11 -33.56 -7.67
C ILE A 91 -6.92 -32.70 -8.11
N MET A 92 -6.52 -31.74 -7.26
CA MET A 92 -5.49 -30.74 -7.61
C MET A 92 -4.07 -31.14 -7.20
N GLY A 93 -3.90 -32.21 -6.42
CA GLY A 93 -2.61 -32.60 -5.83
C GLY A 93 -2.05 -31.57 -4.82
N LEU A 94 -2.91 -30.75 -4.20
CA LEU A 94 -2.52 -29.70 -3.28
C LEU A 94 -2.64 -30.11 -1.82
N SER A 95 -1.86 -29.48 -0.93
CA SER A 95 -2.05 -29.62 0.51
C SER A 95 -3.35 -28.92 0.98
N SER A 96 -3.90 -29.36 2.13
CA SER A 96 -5.06 -28.71 2.74
C SER A 96 -4.82 -27.20 3.00
N ALA A 97 -3.62 -26.85 3.46
CA ALA A 97 -3.22 -25.47 3.69
C ALA A 97 -3.22 -24.65 2.39
N SER A 98 -2.73 -25.24 1.29
CA SER A 98 -2.73 -24.60 -0.02
C SER A 98 -4.16 -24.37 -0.53
N VAL A 99 -5.03 -25.41 -0.48
CA VAL A 99 -6.43 -25.27 -0.89
C VAL A 99 -7.12 -24.17 -0.07
N ASN A 100 -7.00 -24.21 1.25
CA ASN A 100 -7.58 -23.19 2.13
C ASN A 100 -6.99 -21.78 1.86
N GLY A 101 -5.75 -21.69 1.41
CA GLY A 101 -5.10 -20.44 1.04
C GLY A 101 -5.66 -19.81 -0.24
N TYR A 102 -6.34 -20.58 -1.09
CA TYR A 102 -7.00 -20.12 -2.31
C TYR A 102 -8.52 -19.98 -2.19
N LEU A 103 -9.12 -20.34 -1.07
CA LEU A 103 -10.54 -20.11 -0.83
C LEU A 103 -10.79 -18.69 -0.30
N PRO A 104 -11.91 -18.04 -0.69
CA PRO A 104 -12.27 -16.73 -0.20
C PRO A 104 -12.49 -16.74 1.31
N TYR A 105 -12.46 -15.58 1.95
CA TYR A 105 -12.88 -15.43 3.33
C TYR A 105 -14.42 -15.43 3.43
N ASN A 106 -14.98 -16.29 4.25
CA ASN A 106 -16.38 -16.21 4.65
C ASN A 106 -16.60 -15.09 5.69
N LYS A 107 -15.58 -14.83 6.51
CA LYS A 107 -15.54 -13.72 7.48
C LYS A 107 -14.12 -13.14 7.47
N THR A 108 -14.02 -11.83 7.31
CA THR A 108 -12.73 -11.11 7.36
C THR A 108 -12.41 -10.60 8.75
N VAL A 109 -13.43 -10.51 9.64
CA VAL A 109 -13.32 -10.05 11.03
C VAL A 109 -14.05 -11.04 11.92
N TYR A 110 -13.33 -11.74 12.79
CA TYR A 110 -13.88 -12.79 13.66
C TYR A 110 -14.10 -12.33 15.10
N LYS A 111 -13.28 -11.41 15.60
CA LYS A 111 -13.26 -10.94 16.99
C LYS A 111 -13.30 -9.41 17.04
N MET A 112 -13.74 -8.90 18.19
CA MET A 112 -13.79 -7.46 18.47
C MET A 112 -12.42 -6.79 18.33
N GLU A 113 -11.38 -7.42 18.87
CA GLU A 113 -9.99 -6.94 18.78
C GLU A 113 -9.52 -6.86 17.31
N GLU A 114 -9.89 -7.84 16.49
CA GLU A 114 -9.58 -7.84 15.06
C GLU A 114 -10.36 -6.76 14.31
N ALA A 115 -11.59 -6.45 14.72
CA ALA A 115 -12.37 -5.32 14.18
C ALA A 115 -11.68 -4.00 14.46
N THR A 116 -11.20 -3.77 15.68
CA THR A 116 -10.47 -2.57 16.08
C THR A 116 -9.17 -2.40 15.28
N LEU A 117 -8.35 -3.45 15.20
CA LEU A 117 -7.12 -3.44 14.41
C LEU A 117 -7.39 -3.17 12.92
N THR A 118 -8.45 -3.76 12.37
CA THR A 118 -8.84 -3.55 10.97
C THR A 118 -9.33 -2.12 10.73
N ALA A 119 -10.09 -1.54 11.66
CA ALA A 119 -10.51 -0.14 11.60
C ALA A 119 -9.31 0.82 11.66
N GLU A 120 -8.28 0.53 12.47
CA GLU A 120 -7.04 1.31 12.51
C GLU A 120 -6.26 1.25 11.20
N ARG A 121 -6.16 0.06 10.58
CA ARG A 121 -5.52 -0.12 9.28
C ARG A 121 -6.22 0.70 8.19
N LEU A 122 -7.56 0.62 8.15
CA LEU A 122 -8.39 1.41 7.25
C LEU A 122 -8.23 2.91 7.47
N ARG A 123 -8.19 3.36 8.72
CA ARG A 123 -7.97 4.76 9.06
C ARG A 123 -6.63 5.25 8.53
N LYS A 124 -5.54 4.51 8.78
CA LYS A 124 -4.19 4.85 8.27
C LYS A 124 -4.17 4.90 6.75
N TYR A 125 -4.75 3.92 6.07
CA TYR A 125 -4.83 3.89 4.61
C TYR A 125 -5.56 5.12 4.06
N ARG A 126 -6.75 5.43 4.57
CA ARG A 126 -7.54 6.61 4.15
C ARG A 126 -6.83 7.93 4.42
N GLN A 127 -6.20 8.08 5.59
CA GLN A 127 -5.42 9.27 5.91
C GLN A 127 -4.28 9.49 4.92
N ARG A 128 -3.55 8.44 4.54
CA ARG A 128 -2.50 8.50 3.52
C ARG A 128 -3.07 8.89 2.15
N LYS A 129 -4.16 8.24 1.73
CA LYS A 129 -4.80 8.54 0.44
C LYS A 129 -5.23 10.01 0.35
N THR A 130 -5.97 10.50 1.34
CA THR A 130 -6.40 11.91 1.41
C THR A 130 -5.22 12.89 1.43
N ALA A 131 -4.15 12.57 2.16
CA ALA A 131 -2.96 13.42 2.21
C ALA A 131 -2.25 13.50 0.85
N VAL A 132 -2.16 12.38 0.13
CA VAL A 132 -1.60 12.33 -1.22
C VAL A 132 -2.46 13.14 -2.20
N GLU A 133 -3.78 12.98 -2.17
CA GLU A 133 -4.72 13.74 -3.00
C GLU A 133 -4.57 15.25 -2.76
N LYS A 134 -4.49 15.68 -1.49
CA LYS A 134 -4.26 17.08 -1.12
C LYS A 134 -2.92 17.59 -1.63
N LEU A 135 -1.84 16.84 -1.45
CA LEU A 135 -0.50 17.21 -1.94
C LEU A 135 -0.50 17.39 -3.46
N CYS A 136 -1.08 16.45 -4.19
CA CYS A 136 -1.18 16.53 -5.66
C CYS A 136 -1.98 17.77 -6.12
N ALA A 137 -3.06 18.12 -5.41
CA ALA A 137 -3.84 19.32 -5.70
C ALA A 137 -3.02 20.61 -5.48
N GLU A 138 -2.30 20.72 -4.36
CA GLU A 138 -1.47 21.89 -4.05
C GLU A 138 -0.29 22.04 -5.02
N MET A 139 0.34 20.95 -5.43
CA MET A 139 1.38 20.96 -6.47
C MET A 139 0.81 21.46 -7.81
N GLY A 140 -0.43 21.09 -8.14
CA GLY A 140 -1.13 21.60 -9.34
C GLY A 140 -1.33 23.11 -9.33
N LEU A 141 -1.44 23.73 -8.16
CA LEU A 141 -1.57 25.19 -7.99
C LEU A 141 -0.21 25.91 -8.05
N LEU A 142 0.91 25.19 -8.19
CA LEU A 142 2.29 25.73 -8.23
C LEU A 142 2.69 26.55 -6.99
N ASN A 143 2.03 26.34 -5.86
CA ASN A 143 2.38 26.96 -4.59
C ASN A 143 3.41 26.09 -3.85
N ILE A 144 4.70 26.39 -4.03
CA ILE A 144 5.82 25.60 -3.51
C ILE A 144 5.83 25.55 -1.98
N ASP A 145 5.52 26.66 -1.31
CA ASP A 145 5.55 26.72 0.16
C ASP A 145 4.43 25.87 0.78
N ALA A 146 3.21 26.00 0.28
CA ALA A 146 2.08 25.20 0.74
C ALA A 146 2.32 23.71 0.43
N ALA A 147 2.79 23.39 -0.79
CA ALA A 147 3.12 22.03 -1.17
C ALA A 147 4.24 21.42 -0.29
N GLY A 148 5.23 22.24 0.12
CA GLY A 148 6.31 21.82 1.02
C GLY A 148 5.82 21.42 2.41
N GLU A 149 4.93 22.21 3.02
CA GLU A 149 4.34 21.85 4.32
C GLU A 149 3.40 20.65 4.21
N THR A 150 2.60 20.58 3.15
CA THR A 150 1.72 19.42 2.92
C THR A 150 2.52 18.16 2.61
N LEU A 151 3.63 18.25 1.88
CA LEU A 151 4.58 17.17 1.70
C LEU A 151 5.10 16.65 3.03
N TRP A 152 5.58 17.55 3.91
CA TRP A 152 6.12 17.15 5.21
C TRP A 152 5.07 16.44 6.07
N ASN A 153 3.86 16.97 6.12
CA ASN A 153 2.74 16.36 6.83
C ASN A 153 2.33 15.00 6.22
N THR A 154 2.42 14.85 4.90
CA THR A 154 2.21 13.57 4.22
C THR A 154 3.28 12.56 4.61
N LEU A 155 4.55 12.96 4.65
CA LEU A 155 5.65 12.08 5.07
C LEU A 155 5.48 11.56 6.49
N LEU A 156 4.94 12.36 7.43
CA LEU A 156 4.63 11.90 8.79
C LEU A 156 3.61 10.74 8.79
N LEU A 157 2.63 10.75 7.88
CA LEU A 157 1.63 9.67 7.77
C LEU A 157 2.20 8.39 7.13
N PHE A 158 3.30 8.50 6.40
CA PHE A 158 4.00 7.37 5.79
C PHE A 158 5.18 6.86 6.63
N GLU A 159 5.37 7.35 7.84
CA GLU A 159 6.36 6.80 8.78
C GLU A 159 6.12 5.31 9.00
N GLY A 160 7.19 4.49 8.89
CA GLY A 160 7.11 3.04 8.98
C GLY A 160 6.43 2.33 7.79
N TYR A 161 6.08 3.06 6.72
CA TYR A 161 5.59 2.46 5.47
C TYR A 161 6.74 1.75 4.73
N PRO A 162 6.50 0.54 4.16
CA PRO A 162 7.51 -0.18 3.39
C PRO A 162 7.75 0.45 2.03
N PHE A 163 8.95 0.98 1.83
CA PHE A 163 9.40 1.47 0.54
C PHE A 163 10.45 0.54 -0.07
N VAL A 164 10.60 0.60 -1.38
CA VAL A 164 11.59 -0.16 -2.13
C VAL A 164 12.40 0.81 -2.98
N THR A 165 13.74 0.72 -2.92
CA THR A 165 14.61 1.52 -3.79
C THR A 165 14.56 0.99 -5.23
N ALA A 166 14.99 1.79 -6.22
CA ALA A 166 15.12 1.36 -7.61
C ALA A 166 16.01 0.10 -7.83
N LYS A 167 16.80 -0.28 -6.81
CA LYS A 167 17.60 -1.51 -6.79
C LYS A 167 16.90 -2.68 -6.06
N GLY A 168 15.60 -2.57 -5.75
CA GLY A 168 14.85 -3.61 -5.06
C GLY A 168 15.11 -3.73 -3.55
N LEU A 169 15.80 -2.77 -2.93
CA LEU A 169 16.13 -2.83 -1.50
C LEU A 169 15.01 -2.23 -0.66
N ARG A 170 14.39 -3.01 0.23
CA ARG A 170 13.40 -2.52 1.19
C ARG A 170 14.02 -1.62 2.23
N TYR A 171 13.27 -0.58 2.60
CA TYR A 171 13.60 0.32 3.69
C TYR A 171 12.35 0.94 4.29
N TYR A 172 12.51 1.43 5.50
CA TYR A 172 11.54 2.22 6.23
C TYR A 172 12.21 3.52 6.65
N TYR A 173 11.43 4.47 7.10
CA TYR A 173 11.97 5.65 7.73
C TYR A 173 11.18 6.04 8.97
N SER A 174 11.82 6.83 9.83
CA SER A 174 11.22 7.55 10.95
C SER A 174 11.56 9.03 10.86
N ILE A 175 10.71 9.87 11.41
CA ILE A 175 10.93 11.32 11.47
C ILE A 175 11.15 11.72 12.92
N LYS A 176 12.26 12.46 13.17
CA LYS A 176 12.55 13.05 14.46
C LYS A 176 12.84 14.53 14.27
N GLY A 177 11.97 15.39 14.80
CA GLY A 177 12.03 16.83 14.54
C GLY A 177 11.90 17.14 13.05
N ASN A 178 12.90 17.79 12.47
CA ASN A 178 12.96 18.15 11.07
C ASN A 178 13.89 17.24 10.24
N GLU A 179 14.05 15.98 10.64
CA GLU A 179 14.97 15.05 9.99
C GLU A 179 14.32 13.68 9.76
N ILE A 180 14.60 13.10 8.59
CA ILE A 180 14.20 11.74 8.22
C ILE A 180 15.38 10.79 8.38
N PHE A 181 15.17 9.71 9.11
CA PHE A 181 16.13 8.64 9.36
C PHE A 181 15.70 7.38 8.61
N PHE A 182 16.52 6.94 7.66
CA PHE A 182 16.25 5.72 6.89
C PHE A 182 16.91 4.51 7.55
N THR A 183 16.22 3.36 7.58
CA THR A 183 16.74 2.13 8.21
C THR A 183 18.03 1.59 7.58
N ARG A 184 18.36 2.03 6.37
CA ARG A 184 19.54 1.58 5.61
C ARG A 184 20.59 2.68 5.42
N LYS A 185 20.55 3.74 6.19
CA LYS A 185 21.45 4.87 6.05
C LYS A 185 21.74 5.50 7.41
N GLU A 186 23.00 5.78 7.67
CA GLU A 186 23.42 6.39 8.94
C GLU A 186 23.06 7.87 9.03
N LYS A 187 23.25 8.60 7.92
CA LYS A 187 22.99 10.06 7.91
C LYS A 187 21.52 10.36 7.59
N SER A 188 20.91 11.22 8.36
CA SER A 188 19.56 11.73 8.15
C SER A 188 19.44 12.64 6.92
N VAL A 189 18.21 12.88 6.51
CA VAL A 189 17.85 13.89 5.49
C VAL A 189 16.98 14.94 6.14
N THR A 190 17.40 16.20 6.05
CA THR A 190 16.68 17.32 6.68
C THR A 190 15.42 17.72 5.91
N LYS A 191 14.45 18.33 6.59
CA LYS A 191 13.25 18.93 5.97
C LYS A 191 13.60 19.89 4.83
N ALA A 192 14.66 20.70 5.01
CA ALA A 192 15.14 21.61 3.96
C ALA A 192 15.60 20.86 2.71
N THR A 193 16.32 19.73 2.87
CA THR A 193 16.73 18.90 1.73
C THR A 193 15.53 18.29 1.01
N VAL A 194 14.49 17.88 1.75
CA VAL A 194 13.23 17.37 1.16
C VAL A 194 12.51 18.45 0.37
N HIS A 195 12.45 19.70 0.91
CA HIS A 195 11.85 20.84 0.19
C HIS A 195 12.63 21.20 -1.09
N MET A 196 13.97 21.20 -1.05
CA MET A 196 14.78 21.39 -2.26
C MET A 196 14.50 20.31 -3.31
N ALA A 197 14.39 19.06 -2.89
CA ALA A 197 14.07 17.95 -3.80
C ALA A 197 12.67 18.10 -4.41
N LEU A 198 11.67 18.57 -3.63
CA LEU A 198 10.33 18.89 -4.12
C LEU A 198 10.40 20.00 -5.17
N GLN A 199 11.08 21.09 -4.88
CA GLN A 199 11.24 22.22 -5.80
C GLN A 199 11.87 21.76 -7.12
N THR A 200 12.98 21.01 -7.05
CA THR A 200 13.62 20.44 -8.23
C THR A 200 12.66 19.56 -9.03
N ALA A 201 11.89 18.72 -8.37
CA ALA A 201 10.92 17.84 -9.05
C ALA A 201 9.81 18.66 -9.74
N MET A 202 9.28 19.68 -9.08
CA MET A 202 8.25 20.57 -9.66
C MET A 202 8.78 21.37 -10.85
N GLU A 203 10.00 21.93 -10.77
CA GLU A 203 10.65 22.68 -11.86
C GLU A 203 10.90 21.80 -13.08
N LEU A 204 11.45 20.59 -12.90
CA LEU A 204 11.67 19.64 -13.99
C LEU A 204 10.35 19.27 -14.69
N GLN A 205 9.32 18.93 -13.94
CA GLN A 205 8.02 18.56 -14.49
C GLN A 205 7.32 19.73 -15.18
N LYS A 206 7.44 20.96 -14.64
CA LYS A 206 6.95 22.17 -15.29
C LYS A 206 7.66 22.42 -16.63
N GLY A 207 8.95 22.09 -16.72
CA GLY A 207 9.72 22.12 -17.96
C GLY A 207 9.45 20.95 -18.92
N GLY A 208 8.49 20.07 -18.62
CA GLY A 208 8.17 18.90 -19.43
C GLY A 208 9.22 17.78 -19.34
N VAL A 209 10.13 17.85 -18.35
CA VAL A 209 11.18 16.84 -18.17
C VAL A 209 10.67 15.70 -17.31
N ARG A 210 10.68 14.49 -17.84
CA ARG A 210 10.35 13.27 -17.09
C ARG A 210 11.48 12.90 -16.12
N ILE A 211 11.15 12.75 -14.85
CA ILE A 211 12.09 12.34 -13.82
C ILE A 211 12.20 10.81 -13.83
N THR A 212 13.28 10.27 -14.40
CA THR A 212 13.49 8.84 -14.62
C THR A 212 14.36 8.17 -13.55
N GLY A 213 14.93 8.91 -12.62
CA GLY A 213 15.78 8.35 -11.60
C GLY A 213 16.16 9.30 -10.48
N PRO A 214 16.68 8.75 -9.37
CA PRO A 214 16.98 9.53 -8.17
C PRO A 214 18.01 10.63 -8.36
N LYS A 215 18.97 10.47 -9.29
CA LYS A 215 20.01 11.49 -9.55
C LYS A 215 19.43 12.84 -9.99
N MET A 216 18.27 12.82 -10.63
CA MET A 216 17.63 14.03 -11.13
C MET A 216 17.08 14.92 -10.01
N LEU A 217 16.90 14.41 -8.80
CA LEU A 217 16.51 15.22 -7.64
C LEU A 217 17.66 16.07 -7.09
N GLY A 218 18.91 15.82 -7.48
CA GLY A 218 20.06 16.64 -7.15
C GLY A 218 20.38 16.79 -5.66
N CYS A 219 19.87 15.92 -4.80
CA CYS A 219 19.96 16.07 -3.36
C CYS A 219 20.59 14.86 -2.65
N PHE A 220 21.03 15.10 -1.40
CA PHE A 220 21.47 14.03 -0.53
C PHE A 220 20.24 13.15 -0.13
N GLY A 221 20.41 11.82 -0.23
CA GLY A 221 19.32 10.89 0.08
C GLY A 221 18.35 10.64 -1.08
N ALA A 222 18.60 11.18 -2.27
CA ALA A 222 17.75 11.05 -3.45
C ALA A 222 17.33 9.60 -3.75
N SER A 223 18.21 8.60 -3.54
CA SER A 223 17.89 7.18 -3.76
C SER A 223 16.76 6.65 -2.85
N TYR A 224 16.52 7.30 -1.72
CA TYR A 224 15.42 6.99 -0.81
C TYR A 224 14.22 7.95 -1.00
N LEU A 225 14.47 9.21 -1.32
CA LEU A 225 13.40 10.17 -1.57
C LEU A 225 12.66 9.88 -2.89
N TYR A 226 13.36 9.40 -3.91
CA TYR A 226 12.76 9.13 -5.22
C TYR A 226 11.58 8.12 -5.17
N PRO A 227 11.70 6.93 -4.56
CA PRO A 227 10.57 6.01 -4.43
C PRO A 227 9.42 6.58 -3.57
N ILE A 228 9.76 7.35 -2.53
CA ILE A 228 8.74 8.04 -1.73
C ILE A 228 7.98 9.03 -2.60
N PHE A 229 8.66 9.87 -3.35
CA PHE A 229 8.07 10.88 -4.22
C PHE A 229 7.20 10.27 -5.33
N LYS A 230 7.60 9.13 -5.89
CA LYS A 230 6.74 8.37 -6.80
C LYS A 230 5.46 7.89 -6.08
N ARG A 231 5.60 7.25 -4.93
CA ARG A 231 4.46 6.68 -4.18
C ARG A 231 3.45 7.75 -3.74
N ILE A 232 3.90 8.95 -3.41
CA ILE A 232 3.03 10.05 -2.96
C ILE A 232 2.65 11.03 -4.07
N GLY A 233 2.97 10.71 -5.33
CA GLY A 233 2.54 11.47 -6.50
C GLY A 233 3.29 12.79 -6.74
N VAL A 234 4.41 13.04 -6.04
CA VAL A 234 5.31 14.17 -6.34
C VAL A 234 5.96 13.99 -7.70
N ILE A 235 6.41 12.78 -8.00
CA ILE A 235 6.90 12.39 -9.33
C ILE A 235 5.76 11.65 -10.02
N ARG A 236 5.29 12.19 -11.13
CA ARG A 236 4.25 11.54 -11.96
C ARG A 236 4.93 10.61 -12.96
N ASP A 237 4.47 9.38 -13.00
CA ASP A 237 4.77 8.50 -14.13
C ASP A 237 4.09 9.15 -15.35
N GLY A 238 4.87 9.48 -16.37
CA GLY A 238 4.30 10.14 -17.55
C GLY A 238 3.17 9.28 -18.11
N ASP A 239 2.04 9.93 -18.46
CA ASP A 239 0.96 9.27 -19.17
C ASP A 239 1.56 8.49 -20.35
N THR A 240 1.51 7.18 -20.30
CA THR A 240 1.65 6.35 -21.48
C THR A 240 0.47 6.71 -22.37
N LYS A 241 0.68 7.70 -23.25
CA LYS A 241 -0.28 7.91 -24.35
C LYS A 241 -0.36 6.59 -25.10
N THR A 242 -1.47 5.91 -24.88
CA THR A 242 -1.97 4.85 -25.77
C THR A 242 -2.16 5.41 -27.16
#